data_1abbaa52fa11417fa99a6b1ca8c3a4f0
#
_entry.id   1abbaa52fa11417fa99a6b1ca8c3a4f0
#
_cell.length_a   1.000
_cell.length_b   1.000
_cell.length_c   1.000
_cell.angle_alpha   90.00
_cell.angle_beta   90.00
_cell.angle_gamma   90.00
#
_symmetry.space_group_name_H-M   'P 1'
#
loop_
_entity.id
_entity.type
_entity.pdbx_description
1 polymer ?
#
loop_
_entity_poly.entity_id
_entity_poly.type
_entity_poly.pdbx_seq_one_letter_code
_entity_poly.pdbx_strand_id
1 'polypeptide(L)' 'MKVTVNDKTIRIFAGATAKDALRRYFAKTDPSKAMEVTVLDEYGHEIDPDAPLSEGTILTFKSEE' A
#
# COMPACT_ATOMS: atom_id res chain seq x y z
N MET A 1 -3.84 -3.48 12.32
CA MET A 1 -2.64 -2.60 12.36
C MET A 1 -2.84 -1.37 11.49
N LYS A 2 -2.09 -0.34 11.75
CA LYS A 2 -2.15 0.90 11.00
C LYS A 2 -0.94 1.04 10.09
N VAL A 3 -1.18 1.43 8.85
CA VAL A 3 -0.11 1.74 7.90
C VAL A 3 -0.43 3.08 7.24
N THR A 4 0.61 3.77 6.79
CA THR A 4 0.45 5.06 6.12
C THR A 4 0.69 4.89 4.64
N VAL A 5 -0.27 5.36 3.83
CA VAL A 5 -0.20 5.28 2.37
C VAL A 5 -0.41 6.68 1.81
N ASN A 6 0.59 7.22 1.13
CA ASN A 6 0.53 8.57 0.55
C ASN A 6 0.07 9.62 1.58
N ASP A 7 0.68 9.58 2.77
CA ASP A 7 0.37 10.46 3.90
C ASP A 7 -1.01 10.23 4.53
N LYS A 8 -1.68 9.15 4.16
CA LYS A 8 -2.98 8.82 4.70
C LYS A 8 -2.89 7.53 5.52
N THR A 9 -3.31 7.60 6.76
CA THR A 9 -3.31 6.41 7.63
C THR A 9 -4.52 5.54 7.35
N ILE A 10 -4.27 4.26 7.12
CA ILE A 10 -5.36 3.28 6.93
C ILE A 10 -5.21 2.16 7.94
N ARG A 11 -6.32 1.52 8.26
CA ARG A 11 -6.34 0.35 9.13
C ARG A 11 -6.48 -0.90 8.29
N ILE A 12 -5.67 -1.89 8.62
CA ILE A 12 -5.65 -3.14 7.89
C ILE A 12 -5.36 -4.28 8.87
N PHE A 13 -5.73 -5.50 8.52
CA PHE A 13 -5.53 -6.64 9.41
C PHE A 13 -4.04 -6.96 9.62
N ALA A 14 -3.74 -7.55 10.79
CA ALA A 14 -2.36 -7.96 11.08
C ALA A 14 -1.95 -9.08 10.12
N GLY A 15 -0.72 -8.99 9.61
CA GLY A 15 -0.22 -9.94 8.63
C GLY A 15 -0.53 -9.58 7.19
N ALA A 16 -1.12 -8.40 6.96
CA ALA A 16 -1.41 -7.94 5.61
C ALA A 16 -0.13 -7.68 4.82
N THR A 17 -0.24 -7.78 3.52
CA THR A 17 0.86 -7.48 2.59
C THR A 17 0.64 -6.12 1.94
N ALA A 18 1.63 -5.65 1.17
CA ALA A 18 1.50 -4.40 0.42
C ALA A 18 0.30 -4.45 -0.53
N LYS A 19 0.04 -5.60 -1.12
CA LYS A 19 -1.11 -5.81 -2.00
C LYS A 19 -2.44 -5.59 -1.25
N ASP A 20 -2.52 -6.06 -0.01
CA ASP A 20 -3.71 -5.86 0.81
C ASP A 20 -3.90 -4.38 1.13
N ALA A 21 -2.82 -3.66 1.39
CA ALA A 21 -2.86 -2.22 1.62
C ALA A 21 -3.35 -1.47 0.38
N LEU A 22 -2.88 -1.89 -0.81
CA LEU A 22 -3.34 -1.33 -2.07
C LEU A 22 -4.84 -1.49 -2.23
N ARG A 23 -5.34 -2.69 -2.00
CA ARG A 23 -6.77 -2.97 -2.10
C ARG A 23 -7.58 -2.11 -1.15
N ARG A 24 -7.10 -1.96 0.07
CA ARG A 24 -7.79 -1.13 1.06
C ARG A 24 -7.78 0.34 0.67
N TYR A 25 -6.66 0.83 0.17
CA TYR A 25 -6.51 2.22 -0.23
C TYR A 25 -7.45 2.59 -1.39
N PHE A 26 -7.55 1.71 -2.38
CA PHE A 26 -8.36 1.95 -3.58
C PHE A 26 -9.79 1.40 -3.50
N ALA A 27 -10.21 0.90 -2.35
CA ALA A 27 -11.51 0.24 -2.21
C ALA A 27 -12.69 1.14 -2.56
N LYS A 28 -12.56 2.44 -2.31
CA LYS A 28 -13.64 3.41 -2.55
C LYS A 28 -13.48 4.19 -3.86
N THR A 29 -12.39 3.97 -4.58
CA THR A 29 -12.15 4.66 -5.84
C THR A 29 -12.21 3.70 -7.00
N ASP A 30 -11.08 3.22 -7.45
CA ASP A 30 -11.02 2.31 -8.59
C ASP A 30 -10.14 1.10 -8.23
N PRO A 31 -10.77 -0.02 -7.80
CA PRO A 31 -9.99 -1.20 -7.41
C PRO A 31 -9.08 -1.74 -8.50
N SER A 32 -9.40 -1.50 -9.77
CA SER A 32 -8.56 -1.97 -10.87
C SER A 32 -7.21 -1.27 -10.91
N LYS A 33 -7.13 -0.05 -10.41
CA LYS A 33 -5.86 0.69 -10.36
C LYS A 33 -4.86 0.08 -9.39
N ALA A 34 -5.33 -0.71 -8.43
CA ALA A 34 -4.44 -1.38 -7.49
C ALA A 34 -3.45 -2.32 -8.18
N MET A 35 -3.79 -2.78 -9.38
CA MET A 35 -2.93 -3.67 -10.16
C MET A 35 -1.92 -2.92 -11.01
N GLU A 36 -2.08 -1.60 -11.14
CA GLU A 36 -1.29 -0.77 -12.06
C GLU A 36 -0.33 0.18 -11.34
N VAL A 37 -0.23 0.09 -10.03
CA VAL A 37 0.61 1.00 -9.26
C VAL A 37 1.85 0.30 -8.75
N THR A 38 2.92 1.07 -8.62
CA THR A 38 4.16 0.62 -8.01
C THR A 38 4.16 1.03 -6.55
N VAL A 39 4.47 0.09 -5.66
CA VAL A 39 4.53 0.35 -4.23
C VAL A 39 5.98 0.64 -3.85
N LEU A 40 6.19 1.75 -3.18
CA LEU A 40 7.51 2.16 -2.70
C LEU A 40 7.50 2.27 -1.19
N ASP A 41 8.66 2.02 -0.56
CA ASP A 41 8.80 2.21 0.87
C ASP A 41 9.06 3.69 1.20
N GLU A 42 9.30 4.00 2.47
CA GLU A 42 9.54 5.38 2.88
C GLU A 42 10.84 5.96 2.32
N TYR A 43 11.72 5.09 1.82
CA TYR A 43 12.99 5.50 1.22
C TYR A 43 12.93 5.56 -0.31
N GLY A 44 11.77 5.32 -0.90
CA GLY A 44 11.61 5.35 -2.34
C GLY A 44 12.02 4.08 -3.06
N HIS A 45 12.27 2.99 -2.33
CA HIS A 45 12.63 1.71 -2.91
C HIS A 45 11.35 0.92 -3.26
N GLU A 46 11.34 0.32 -4.43
CA GLU A 46 10.22 -0.51 -4.84
C GLU A 46 10.14 -1.76 -3.98
N ILE A 47 8.94 -2.08 -3.51
CA ILE A 47 8.70 -3.28 -2.72
C ILE A 47 7.74 -4.20 -3.43
N ASP A 48 7.90 -5.50 -3.14
CA ASP A 48 7.07 -6.55 -3.72
C ASP A 48 5.65 -6.45 -3.15
N PRO A 49 4.61 -6.59 -3.99
CA PRO A 49 3.23 -6.59 -3.49
C PRO A 49 2.94 -7.69 -2.47
N ASP A 50 3.74 -8.76 -2.47
CA ASP A 50 3.60 -9.83 -1.49
C ASP A 50 4.42 -9.60 -0.22
N ALA A 51 5.13 -8.48 -0.13
CA ALA A 51 5.95 -8.16 1.04
C ALA A 51 5.06 -7.92 2.27
N PRO A 52 5.38 -8.55 3.41
CA PRO A 52 4.59 -8.36 4.63
C PRO A 52 4.76 -6.95 5.19
N LEU A 53 3.69 -6.43 5.77
CA LEU A 53 3.70 -5.12 6.40
C LEU A 53 3.78 -5.24 7.91
N SER A 54 4.24 -4.17 8.55
CA SER A 54 4.33 -4.06 10.00
C SER A 54 3.53 -2.86 10.48
N GLU A 55 3.23 -2.82 11.78
CA GLU A 55 2.58 -1.66 12.37
C GLU A 55 3.40 -0.41 12.11
N GLY A 56 2.77 0.61 11.58
CA GLY A 56 3.41 1.89 11.31
C GLY A 56 4.20 1.95 10.00
N THR A 57 4.11 0.94 9.17
CA THR A 57 4.79 0.95 7.87
C THR A 57 4.30 2.13 7.02
N ILE A 58 5.24 2.80 6.38
CA ILE A 58 4.95 3.93 5.50
C ILE A 58 5.16 3.51 4.05
N LEU A 59 4.13 3.66 3.24
CA LEU A 59 4.15 3.28 1.82
C LEU A 59 3.80 4.47 0.95
N THR A 60 4.32 4.45 -0.27
CA THR A 60 3.94 5.40 -1.30
C THR A 60 3.51 4.62 -2.53
N PHE A 61 2.34 4.93 -3.06
CA PHE A 61 1.85 4.29 -4.28
C PHE A 61 2.03 5.26 -5.43
N LYS A 62 2.69 4.79 -6.46
CA LYS A 62 2.94 5.59 -7.66
C LYS A 62 2.26 4.94 -8.84
N SER A 63 1.29 5.61 -9.45
CA SER A 63 0.64 5.09 -10.64
C SER A 63 1.53 5.30 -11.86
N GLU A 64 1.50 4.34 -12.75
CA GLU A 64 2.21 4.43 -14.01
C GLU A 64 1.34 5.13 -15.04
N GLU A 65 1.73 6.33 -15.40
CA GLU A 65 1.16 7.04 -16.53
C GLU A 65 2.26 7.66 -17.35
#